data_17419df84e798af709da92e31e025291
#
_entry.id   17419df84e798af709da92e31e025291
#
_cell.length_a   1.000
_cell.length_b   1.000
_cell.length_c   1.000
_cell.angle_alpha   90.00
_cell.angle_beta   90.00
_cell.angle_gamma   90.00
#
_symmetry.space_group_name_H-M   'P 1'
#
loop_
_entity.id
_entity.type
_entity.pdbx_description
1 polymer ?
#
loop_
_entity_poly.entity_id
_entity_poly.type
_entity_poly.pdbx_seq_one_letter_code
_entity_poly.pdbx_strand_id
1 'polypeptide(L)'
;YEIAQCLVGSEMCIRDRGLIWGIMAIGVYITFRILDIADLTVDGTLCTGGAVCIMMMLSGHNVWISMLAATGAGLLAGFATGIFHTFMGIPAILAGILTQLSLYSVNLKIMGKANQAINVDKFNLLVSLRRVKGVSLTQNTLFIVAIMIVILIAILYWFFGTELGCSLRATGCNPSMSRAQGINTDRNKVLALMLSNGLVALSGALLTQYQGFADINMGRGSIVIGLAAVIIGEAIFSRIFRNFALKLLSVVFGSILYYLVLQVVIWMGIDTDLLKMLSALVVALFLAFPYWKGKYFTKAKQGGK
;
A
#
# COMPACT_ATOMS: atom_id res chain seq x y z
N TYR A 1 -12.95 8.21 -32.83
CA TYR A 1 -13.16 6.79 -32.40
C TYR A 1 -11.91 6.25 -31.68
N GLU A 2 -10.69 6.55 -32.15
CA GLU A 2 -9.43 6.11 -31.48
C GLU A 2 -9.21 6.77 -30.12
N ILE A 3 -9.60 8.03 -29.96
CA ILE A 3 -9.49 8.75 -28.68
C ILE A 3 -10.41 8.13 -27.62
N ALA A 4 -11.63 7.71 -27.97
CA ALA A 4 -12.55 7.04 -27.05
C ALA A 4 -12.05 5.64 -26.65
N GLN A 5 -11.43 4.88 -27.55
CA GLN A 5 -10.82 3.59 -27.22
C GLN A 5 -9.57 3.73 -26.33
N CYS A 6 -8.78 4.77 -26.54
CA CYS A 6 -7.63 5.07 -25.67
C CYS A 6 -8.09 5.52 -24.28
N LEU A 7 -9.17 6.31 -24.18
CA LEU A 7 -9.78 6.71 -22.90
C LEU A 7 -10.32 5.51 -22.12
N VAL A 8 -11.09 4.63 -22.75
CA VAL A 8 -11.65 3.43 -22.08
C VAL A 8 -10.54 2.48 -21.64
N GLY A 9 -9.49 2.30 -22.44
CA GLY A 9 -8.33 1.48 -22.07
C GLY A 9 -7.52 2.09 -20.92
N SER A 10 -7.38 3.40 -20.85
CA SER A 10 -6.67 4.09 -19.76
C SER A 10 -7.47 4.10 -18.46
N GLU A 11 -8.80 4.28 -18.50
CA GLU A 11 -9.66 4.24 -17.33
C GLU A 11 -9.65 2.87 -16.64
N MET A 12 -9.62 1.79 -17.41
CA MET A 12 -9.52 0.43 -16.84
C MET A 12 -8.17 0.21 -16.15
N CYS A 13 -7.08 0.68 -16.76
CA CYS A 13 -5.73 0.61 -16.16
C CYS A 13 -5.63 1.42 -14.86
N ILE A 14 -6.26 2.56 -14.76
CA ILE A 14 -6.25 3.43 -13.57
C ILE A 14 -6.94 2.75 -12.40
N ARG A 15 -8.14 2.23 -12.65
CA ARG A 15 -8.98 1.58 -11.65
C ARG A 15 -8.30 0.35 -11.05
N ASP A 16 -7.72 -0.48 -11.93
CA ASP A 16 -7.04 -1.71 -11.51
C ASP A 16 -5.77 -1.40 -10.71
N ARG A 17 -4.95 -0.48 -11.18
CA ARG A 17 -3.77 0.00 -10.42
C ARG A 17 -4.18 0.64 -9.11
N GLY A 18 -5.17 1.53 -9.11
CA GLY A 18 -5.67 2.19 -7.91
C GLY A 18 -6.11 1.20 -6.83
N LEU A 19 -6.76 0.09 -7.21
CA LEU A 19 -7.16 -0.96 -6.29
C LEU A 19 -5.96 -1.74 -5.72
N ILE A 20 -4.99 -2.12 -6.56
CA ILE A 20 -3.79 -2.85 -6.11
C ILE A 20 -3.00 -1.99 -5.13
N TRP A 21 -2.79 -0.72 -5.44
CA TRP A 21 -2.13 0.24 -4.56
C TRP A 21 -2.98 0.56 -3.31
N GLY A 22 -4.29 0.38 -3.39
CA GLY A 22 -5.19 0.47 -2.24
C GLY A 22 -4.86 -0.55 -1.15
N ILE A 23 -4.46 -1.78 -1.53
CA ILE A 23 -4.00 -2.80 -0.58
C ILE A 23 -2.73 -2.33 0.14
N MET A 24 -1.77 -1.78 -0.60
CA MET A 24 -0.55 -1.20 -0.02
C MET A 24 -0.89 -0.03 0.92
N ALA A 25 -1.79 0.86 0.50
CA ALA A 25 -2.21 1.99 1.30
C ALA A 25 -2.90 1.57 2.62
N ILE A 26 -3.64 0.43 2.63
CA ILE A 26 -4.17 -0.16 3.87
C ILE A 26 -3.01 -0.57 4.80
N GLY A 27 -1.94 -1.18 4.27
CA GLY A 27 -0.74 -1.48 5.04
C GLY A 27 -0.14 -0.23 5.67
N VAL A 28 0.08 0.82 4.87
CA VAL A 28 0.58 2.12 5.35
C VAL A 28 -0.36 2.76 6.36
N TYR A 29 -1.69 2.61 6.21
CA TYR A 29 -2.66 3.10 7.19
C TYR A 29 -2.45 2.47 8.58
N ILE A 30 -2.12 1.20 8.65
CA ILE A 30 -1.87 0.50 9.93
C ILE A 30 -0.65 1.10 10.64
N THR A 31 0.45 1.32 9.94
CA THR A 31 1.68 1.88 10.56
C THR A 31 1.52 3.37 10.86
N PHE A 32 1.05 4.15 9.90
CA PHE A 32 1.02 5.60 10.02
C PHE A 32 -0.14 6.10 10.89
N ARG A 33 -1.35 5.52 10.76
CA ARG A 33 -2.54 6.04 11.45
C ARG A 33 -2.88 5.31 12.75
N ILE A 34 -2.66 3.99 12.79
CA ILE A 34 -3.00 3.22 13.98
C ILE A 34 -1.82 3.22 14.96
N LEU A 35 -0.59 3.04 14.47
CA LEU A 35 0.59 2.91 15.32
C LEU A 35 1.36 4.23 15.52
N ASP A 36 1.08 5.24 14.69
CA ASP A 36 1.79 6.54 14.64
C ASP A 36 3.30 6.38 14.42
N ILE A 37 3.68 5.44 13.54
CA ILE A 37 5.06 5.15 13.16
C ILE A 37 5.22 5.33 11.64
N ALA A 38 6.19 6.15 11.22
CA ALA A 38 6.58 6.26 9.82
C ALA A 38 7.50 5.08 9.45
N ASP A 39 6.99 4.14 8.66
CA ASP A 39 7.70 2.93 8.22
C ASP A 39 8.18 3.06 6.78
N LEU A 40 9.47 3.33 6.61
CA LEU A 40 10.10 3.41 5.28
C LEU A 40 10.45 2.04 4.67
N THR A 41 10.24 0.95 5.40
CA THR A 41 10.46 -0.43 4.90
C THR A 41 9.54 -0.75 3.72
N VAL A 42 8.39 -0.08 3.64
CA VAL A 42 7.35 -0.25 2.60
C VAL A 42 7.95 -0.26 1.19
N ASP A 43 8.87 0.65 0.89
CA ASP A 43 9.51 0.76 -0.42
C ASP A 43 10.30 -0.52 -0.79
N GLY A 44 11.01 -1.09 0.19
CA GLY A 44 11.73 -2.36 0.00
C GLY A 44 10.81 -3.56 -0.06
N THR A 45 9.83 -3.61 0.83
CA THR A 45 8.93 -4.77 1.00
C THR A 45 8.00 -4.96 -0.20
N LEU A 46 7.55 -3.88 -0.84
CA LEU A 46 6.75 -3.97 -2.07
C LEU A 46 7.53 -4.70 -3.16
N CYS A 47 8.81 -4.35 -3.32
CA CYS A 47 9.70 -5.02 -4.27
C CYS A 47 9.96 -6.48 -3.87
N THR A 48 10.16 -6.77 -2.57
CA THR A 48 10.35 -8.13 -2.05
C THR A 48 9.15 -9.02 -2.37
N GLY A 49 7.93 -8.53 -2.16
CA GLY A 49 6.71 -9.24 -2.52
C GLY A 49 6.65 -9.61 -4.00
N GLY A 50 6.99 -8.66 -4.87
CA GLY A 50 7.06 -8.89 -6.32
C GLY A 50 8.15 -9.89 -6.70
N ALA A 51 9.36 -9.74 -6.16
CA ALA A 51 10.51 -10.60 -6.44
C ALA A 51 10.24 -12.06 -6.04
N VAL A 52 9.75 -12.30 -4.83
CA VAL A 52 9.42 -13.63 -4.33
C VAL A 52 8.29 -14.26 -5.15
N CYS A 53 7.23 -13.51 -5.44
CA CYS A 53 6.11 -13.98 -6.24
C CYS A 53 6.58 -14.44 -7.63
N ILE A 54 7.35 -13.62 -8.33
CA ILE A 54 7.81 -13.92 -9.70
C ILE A 54 8.72 -15.14 -9.72
N MET A 55 9.67 -15.24 -8.78
CA MET A 55 10.61 -16.35 -8.74
C MET A 55 9.94 -17.68 -8.39
N MET A 56 8.97 -17.67 -7.48
CA MET A 56 8.15 -18.86 -7.17
C MET A 56 7.33 -19.31 -8.38
N MET A 57 6.76 -18.37 -9.13
CA MET A 57 6.01 -18.69 -10.35
C MET A 57 6.91 -19.27 -11.44
N LEU A 58 8.11 -18.70 -11.64
CA LEU A 58 9.09 -19.22 -12.58
C LEU A 58 9.59 -20.63 -12.20
N SER A 59 9.61 -20.95 -10.91
CA SER A 59 9.90 -22.30 -10.40
C SER A 59 8.73 -23.30 -10.56
N GLY A 60 7.61 -22.88 -11.17
CA GLY A 60 6.47 -23.75 -11.48
C GLY A 60 5.45 -23.90 -10.35
N HIS A 61 5.53 -23.09 -9.30
CA HIS A 61 4.55 -23.14 -8.21
C HIS A 61 3.25 -22.43 -8.58
N ASN A 62 2.15 -22.84 -7.93
CA ASN A 62 0.84 -22.19 -8.10
C ASN A 62 0.87 -20.73 -7.65
N VAL A 63 0.11 -19.88 -8.34
CA VAL A 63 0.02 -18.43 -8.07
C VAL A 63 -0.39 -18.14 -6.62
N TRP A 64 -1.31 -18.92 -6.05
CA TRP A 64 -1.75 -18.77 -4.65
C TRP A 64 -0.64 -19.02 -3.64
N ILE A 65 0.17 -20.07 -3.88
CA ILE A 65 1.33 -20.38 -3.04
C ILE A 65 2.37 -19.28 -3.16
N SER A 66 2.61 -18.78 -4.38
CA SER A 66 3.54 -17.67 -4.63
C SER A 66 3.13 -16.39 -3.92
N MET A 67 1.81 -16.08 -3.88
CA MET A 67 1.29 -14.92 -3.15
C MET A 67 1.41 -15.10 -1.63
N LEU A 68 1.13 -16.28 -1.10
CA LEU A 68 1.31 -16.57 0.33
C LEU A 68 2.79 -16.48 0.73
N ALA A 69 3.69 -17.00 -0.08
CA ALA A 69 5.14 -16.88 0.14
C ALA A 69 5.61 -15.43 0.11
N ALA A 70 5.09 -14.63 -0.83
CA ALA A 70 5.38 -13.20 -0.91
C ALA A 70 4.90 -12.45 0.34
N THR A 71 3.68 -12.75 0.82
CA THR A 71 3.14 -12.19 2.07
C THR A 71 4.00 -12.60 3.27
N GLY A 72 4.42 -13.86 3.33
CA GLY A 72 5.33 -14.36 4.35
C GLY A 72 6.67 -13.63 4.36
N ALA A 73 7.25 -13.38 3.19
CA ALA A 73 8.48 -12.58 3.06
C ALA A 73 8.29 -11.14 3.58
N GLY A 74 7.11 -10.53 3.31
CA GLY A 74 6.75 -9.23 3.86
C GLY A 74 6.62 -9.22 5.38
N LEU A 75 5.99 -10.25 5.95
CA LEU A 75 5.90 -10.42 7.41
C LEU A 75 7.30 -10.48 8.04
N LEU A 76 8.23 -11.22 7.45
CA LEU A 76 9.62 -11.33 7.91
C LEU A 76 10.37 -9.99 7.78
N ALA A 77 10.16 -9.25 6.71
CA ALA A 77 10.73 -7.91 6.55
C ALA A 77 10.24 -6.94 7.65
N GLY A 78 8.93 -6.93 7.92
CA GLY A 78 8.34 -6.16 9.01
C GLY A 78 8.81 -6.60 10.39
N PHE A 79 9.03 -7.90 10.59
CA PHE A 79 9.62 -8.44 11.82
C PHE A 79 11.05 -7.91 12.03
N ALA A 80 11.89 -7.93 10.99
CA ALA A 80 13.25 -7.40 11.07
C ALA A 80 13.26 -5.90 11.44
N THR A 81 12.43 -5.09 10.79
CA THR A 81 12.26 -3.66 11.14
C THR A 81 11.79 -3.49 12.58
N GLY A 82 10.84 -4.32 13.00
CA GLY A 82 10.30 -4.33 14.36
C GLY A 82 11.39 -4.63 15.41
N ILE A 83 12.27 -5.60 15.15
CA ILE A 83 13.40 -5.92 16.05
C ILE A 83 14.39 -4.74 16.11
N PHE A 84 14.75 -4.15 14.97
CA PHE A 84 15.65 -3.00 14.95
C PHE A 84 15.09 -1.83 15.76
N HIS A 85 13.78 -1.59 15.66
CA HIS A 85 13.14 -0.51 16.39
C HIS A 85 12.96 -0.80 17.89
N THR A 86 12.52 -2.00 18.25
CA THR A 86 12.14 -2.32 19.66
C THR A 86 13.29 -2.87 20.46
N PHE A 87 14.04 -3.85 19.94
CA PHE A 87 15.12 -4.50 20.66
C PHE A 87 16.42 -3.71 20.61
N MET A 88 16.77 -3.15 19.45
CA MET A 88 17.99 -2.35 19.29
C MET A 88 17.80 -0.87 19.64
N GLY A 89 16.56 -0.43 19.89
CA GLY A 89 16.26 0.97 20.24
C GLY A 89 16.49 1.98 19.10
N ILE A 90 16.60 1.52 17.85
CA ILE A 90 16.85 2.38 16.70
C ILE A 90 15.56 3.20 16.40
N PRO A 91 15.66 4.50 16.11
CA PRO A 91 14.51 5.28 15.66
C PRO A 91 13.78 4.62 14.48
N ALA A 92 12.45 4.61 14.50
CA ALA A 92 11.63 3.84 13.54
C ALA A 92 11.95 4.16 12.07
N ILE A 93 12.15 5.45 11.74
CA ILE A 93 12.52 5.90 10.40
C ILE A 93 13.85 5.27 9.97
N LEU A 94 14.85 5.30 10.85
CA LEU A 94 16.17 4.76 10.55
C LEU A 94 16.15 3.23 10.44
N ALA A 95 15.39 2.54 11.31
CA ALA A 95 15.16 1.10 11.22
C ALA A 95 14.54 0.71 9.87
N GLY A 96 13.55 1.48 9.40
CA GLY A 96 12.94 1.29 8.08
C GLY A 96 13.93 1.45 6.93
N ILE A 97 14.77 2.48 6.95
CA ILE A 97 15.80 2.72 5.94
C ILE A 97 16.83 1.57 5.90
N LEU A 98 17.29 1.11 7.07
CA LEU A 98 18.24 0.00 7.17
C LEU A 98 17.67 -1.30 6.58
N THR A 99 16.42 -1.61 6.92
CA THR A 99 15.74 -2.79 6.36
C THR A 99 15.53 -2.63 4.85
N GLN A 100 15.13 -1.46 4.37
CA GLN A 100 14.96 -1.19 2.94
C GLN A 100 16.25 -1.41 2.15
N LEU A 101 17.40 -0.92 2.64
CA LEU A 101 18.71 -1.12 2.02
C LEU A 101 19.11 -2.61 2.03
N SER A 102 18.84 -3.32 3.13
CA SER A 102 19.09 -4.76 3.21
C SER A 102 18.23 -5.54 2.22
N LEU A 103 16.94 -5.20 2.13
CA LEU A 103 16.00 -5.83 1.20
C LEU A 103 16.38 -5.59 -0.26
N TYR A 104 16.97 -4.43 -0.61
CA TYR A 104 17.46 -4.18 -1.95
C TYR A 104 18.47 -5.26 -2.39
N SER A 105 19.46 -5.57 -1.55
CA SER A 105 20.46 -6.60 -1.82
C SER A 105 19.87 -8.01 -1.85
N VAL A 106 18.93 -8.31 -0.95
CA VAL A 106 18.23 -9.59 -0.90
C VAL A 106 17.38 -9.79 -2.18
N ASN A 107 16.64 -8.77 -2.60
CA ASN A 107 15.82 -8.82 -3.81
C ASN A 107 16.66 -9.02 -5.06
N LEU A 108 17.81 -8.34 -5.15
CA LEU A 108 18.73 -8.55 -6.27
C LEU A 108 19.26 -9.99 -6.32
N LYS A 109 19.56 -10.58 -5.16
CA LYS A 109 20.02 -11.97 -5.07
C LYS A 109 18.90 -12.97 -5.41
N ILE A 110 17.67 -12.70 -5.00
CA ILE A 110 16.49 -13.54 -5.30
C ILE A 110 16.21 -13.52 -6.81
N MET A 111 16.16 -12.35 -7.44
CA MET A 111 15.84 -12.20 -8.85
C MET A 111 17.03 -12.53 -9.78
N GLY A 112 18.26 -12.44 -9.30
CA GLY A 112 19.48 -12.61 -10.09
C GLY A 112 19.72 -11.52 -11.16
N LYS A 113 18.73 -10.66 -11.41
CA LYS A 113 18.75 -9.54 -12.36
C LYS A 113 17.97 -8.37 -11.79
N ALA A 114 18.28 -7.15 -12.25
CA ALA A 114 17.56 -5.95 -11.80
C ALA A 114 16.09 -5.92 -12.24
N ASN A 115 15.77 -6.54 -13.38
CA ASN A 115 14.42 -6.67 -13.90
C ASN A 115 14.20 -8.12 -14.36
N GLN A 116 13.11 -8.74 -13.86
CA GLN A 116 12.71 -10.09 -14.22
C GLN A 116 11.30 -10.06 -14.79
N ALA A 117 11.18 -10.43 -16.08
CA ALA A 117 9.90 -10.54 -16.76
C ALA A 117 9.33 -11.96 -16.67
N ILE A 118 8.00 -12.05 -16.62
CA ILE A 118 7.25 -13.31 -16.74
C ILE A 118 6.53 -13.34 -18.09
N ASN A 119 6.52 -14.51 -18.71
CA ASN A 119 5.72 -14.73 -19.91
C ASN A 119 4.25 -14.95 -19.50
N VAL A 120 3.44 -13.93 -19.68
CA VAL A 120 2.02 -13.85 -19.24
C VAL A 120 1.16 -14.97 -19.86
N ASP A 121 1.55 -15.48 -21.04
CA ASP A 121 0.80 -16.49 -21.77
C ASP A 121 1.05 -17.92 -21.23
N LYS A 122 2.15 -18.13 -20.50
CA LYS A 122 2.58 -19.44 -20.00
C LYS A 122 2.08 -19.77 -18.60
N PHE A 123 1.69 -18.75 -17.83
CA PHE A 123 1.27 -18.89 -16.44
C PHE A 123 -0.17 -18.43 -16.24
N ASN A 124 -0.94 -19.18 -15.45
CA ASN A 124 -2.28 -18.78 -15.03
C ASN A 124 -2.21 -17.64 -13.99
N LEU A 125 -2.05 -16.40 -14.47
CA LEU A 125 -2.03 -15.23 -13.60
C LEU A 125 -3.42 -14.92 -13.08
N LEU A 126 -3.54 -14.57 -11.79
CA LEU A 126 -4.79 -14.10 -11.20
C LEU A 126 -5.20 -12.74 -11.76
N VAL A 127 -4.22 -11.88 -11.96
CA VAL A 127 -4.40 -10.48 -12.38
C VAL A 127 -3.48 -10.23 -13.57
N SER A 128 -4.02 -9.86 -14.73
CA SER A 128 -3.22 -9.59 -15.92
C SER A 128 -3.82 -8.48 -16.77
N LEU A 129 -2.99 -7.57 -17.25
CA LEU A 129 -3.33 -6.50 -18.19
C LEU A 129 -3.95 -7.03 -19.51
N ARG A 130 -3.56 -8.24 -19.96
CA ARG A 130 -4.03 -8.83 -21.22
C ARG A 130 -5.44 -9.41 -21.15
N ARG A 131 -5.95 -9.78 -19.98
CA ARG A 131 -7.28 -10.38 -19.81
C ARG A 131 -8.45 -9.39 -19.87
N VAL A 132 -8.20 -8.14 -20.14
CA VAL A 132 -9.22 -7.07 -20.18
C VAL A 132 -10.11 -7.12 -21.44
N LYS A 133 -9.69 -7.80 -22.52
CA LYS A 133 -10.45 -7.88 -23.77
C LYS A 133 -11.17 -9.23 -23.91
N GLY A 134 -12.48 -9.23 -23.69
CA GLY A 134 -13.36 -10.31 -24.16
C GLY A 134 -13.64 -11.46 -23.19
N VAL A 135 -13.45 -11.28 -21.87
CA VAL A 135 -13.64 -12.35 -20.89
C VAL A 135 -14.88 -12.10 -20.01
N SER A 136 -15.52 -13.20 -19.55
CA SER A 136 -16.66 -13.18 -18.63
C SER A 136 -16.38 -12.33 -17.37
N LEU A 137 -17.43 -11.74 -16.78
CA LEU A 137 -17.37 -10.87 -15.59
C LEU A 137 -16.54 -11.44 -14.43
N THR A 138 -16.51 -12.77 -14.28
CA THR A 138 -15.77 -13.48 -13.23
C THR A 138 -14.25 -13.54 -13.42
N GLN A 139 -13.73 -13.23 -14.61
CA GLN A 139 -12.30 -13.24 -14.93
C GLN A 139 -11.73 -11.83 -15.09
N ASN A 140 -12.53 -10.79 -14.87
CA ASN A 140 -12.06 -9.41 -14.89
C ASN A 140 -11.13 -9.15 -13.70
N THR A 141 -9.94 -8.64 -13.98
CA THR A 141 -8.94 -8.22 -12.99
C THR A 141 -9.55 -7.37 -11.87
N LEU A 142 -10.41 -6.41 -12.23
CA LEU A 142 -11.09 -5.52 -11.31
C LEU A 142 -11.95 -6.28 -10.28
N PHE A 143 -12.72 -7.28 -10.75
CA PHE A 143 -13.62 -8.04 -9.88
C PHE A 143 -12.82 -8.90 -8.88
N ILE A 144 -11.74 -9.53 -9.34
CA ILE A 144 -10.87 -10.36 -8.50
C ILE A 144 -10.19 -9.50 -7.42
N VAL A 145 -9.61 -8.36 -7.80
CA VAL A 145 -8.93 -7.47 -6.85
C VAL A 145 -9.92 -6.83 -5.88
N ALA A 146 -11.12 -6.45 -6.35
CA ALA A 146 -12.16 -5.92 -5.48
C ALA A 146 -12.63 -6.94 -4.43
N ILE A 147 -12.84 -8.20 -4.81
CA ILE A 147 -13.17 -9.28 -3.87
C ILE A 147 -12.03 -9.48 -2.87
N MET A 148 -10.78 -9.49 -3.32
CA MET A 148 -9.63 -9.62 -2.42
C MET A 148 -9.59 -8.47 -1.40
N ILE A 149 -9.85 -7.24 -1.81
CA ILE A 149 -9.90 -6.08 -0.91
C ILE A 149 -11.02 -6.25 0.13
N VAL A 150 -12.21 -6.69 -0.29
CA VAL A 150 -13.33 -6.90 0.64
C VAL A 150 -12.99 -7.98 1.67
N ILE A 151 -12.42 -9.11 1.23
CA ILE A 151 -11.98 -10.19 2.12
C ILE A 151 -10.91 -9.67 3.09
N LEU A 152 -9.94 -8.90 2.59
CA LEU A 152 -8.86 -8.34 3.37
C LEU A 152 -9.40 -7.34 4.44
N ILE A 153 -10.32 -6.47 4.04
CA ILE A 153 -10.99 -5.55 4.99
C ILE A 153 -11.78 -6.33 6.04
N ALA A 154 -12.47 -7.40 5.66
CA ALA A 154 -13.22 -8.25 6.60
C ALA A 154 -12.28 -8.93 7.62
N ILE A 155 -11.14 -9.48 7.16
CA ILE A 155 -10.13 -10.09 8.02
C ILE A 155 -9.53 -9.04 8.98
N LEU A 156 -9.18 -7.86 8.47
CA LEU A 156 -8.64 -6.78 9.31
C LEU A 156 -9.67 -6.25 10.30
N TYR A 157 -10.92 -6.12 9.88
CA TYR A 157 -12.00 -5.69 10.77
C TYR A 157 -12.19 -6.68 11.94
N TRP A 158 -12.18 -7.99 11.64
CA TRP A 158 -12.22 -9.02 12.66
C TRP A 158 -10.99 -8.97 13.56
N PHE A 159 -9.78 -8.89 12.99
CA PHE A 159 -8.52 -8.83 13.74
C PHE A 159 -8.47 -7.62 14.69
N PHE A 160 -8.82 -6.43 14.21
CA PHE A 160 -8.83 -5.22 15.04
C PHE A 160 -10.01 -5.17 16.03
N GLY A 161 -10.96 -6.08 15.96
CA GLY A 161 -11.97 -6.33 16.96
C GLY A 161 -11.52 -7.26 18.09
N THR A 162 -10.42 -8.01 17.93
CA THR A 162 -9.85 -8.87 18.97
C THR A 162 -9.09 -8.06 20.03
N GLU A 163 -8.78 -8.71 21.17
CA GLU A 163 -7.98 -8.11 22.25
C GLU A 163 -6.61 -7.60 21.75
N LEU A 164 -5.96 -8.38 20.88
CA LEU A 164 -4.70 -7.95 20.24
C LEU A 164 -4.87 -6.69 19.41
N GLY A 165 -5.92 -6.60 18.58
CA GLY A 165 -6.20 -5.43 17.78
C GLY A 165 -6.53 -4.19 18.61
N CYS A 166 -7.28 -4.36 19.72
CA CYS A 166 -7.55 -3.30 20.67
C CYS A 166 -6.27 -2.81 21.35
N SER A 167 -5.39 -3.73 21.76
CA SER A 167 -4.10 -3.40 22.39
C SER A 167 -3.15 -2.67 21.43
N LEU A 168 -3.17 -3.02 20.11
CA LEU A 168 -2.44 -2.30 19.07
C LEU A 168 -2.90 -0.84 18.94
N ARG A 169 -4.22 -0.61 18.90
CA ARG A 169 -4.79 0.74 18.84
C ARG A 169 -4.45 1.55 20.09
N ALA A 170 -4.54 0.94 21.27
CA ALA A 170 -4.18 1.58 22.54
C ALA A 170 -2.71 2.00 22.54
N THR A 171 -1.83 1.11 22.05
CA THR A 171 -0.38 1.37 21.96
C THR A 171 -0.07 2.56 21.04
N GLY A 172 -0.77 2.69 19.91
CA GLY A 172 -0.60 3.82 19.01
C GLY A 172 -1.12 5.14 19.58
N CYS A 173 -2.27 5.11 20.30
CA CYS A 173 -2.83 6.31 20.90
C CYS A 173 -1.99 6.88 22.05
N ASN A 174 -1.54 6.02 22.96
CA ASN A 174 -0.72 6.42 24.11
C ASN A 174 0.12 5.24 24.63
N PRO A 175 1.39 5.13 24.21
CA PRO A 175 2.26 4.03 24.63
C PRO A 175 2.52 3.99 26.13
N SER A 176 2.60 5.16 26.79
CA SER A 176 2.86 5.24 28.22
C SER A 176 1.69 4.72 29.05
N MET A 177 0.46 5.08 28.68
CA MET A 177 -0.76 4.56 29.29
C MET A 177 -0.91 3.05 29.06
N SER A 178 -0.62 2.58 27.86
CA SER A 178 -0.72 1.16 27.53
C SER A 178 0.26 0.31 28.36
N ARG A 179 1.49 0.80 28.60
CA ARG A 179 2.46 0.16 29.50
C ARG A 179 1.97 0.12 30.95
N ALA A 180 1.37 1.20 31.43
CA ALA A 180 0.80 1.27 32.79
C ALA A 180 -0.32 0.23 33.00
N GLN A 181 -1.02 -0.13 31.93
CA GLN A 181 -2.06 -1.17 31.91
C GLN A 181 -1.49 -2.60 31.75
N GLY A 182 -0.16 -2.78 31.75
CA GLY A 182 0.49 -4.08 31.58
C GLY A 182 0.60 -4.56 30.13
N ILE A 183 0.26 -3.73 29.14
CA ILE A 183 0.36 -4.08 27.72
C ILE A 183 1.81 -3.98 27.26
N ASN A 184 2.33 -5.05 26.63
CA ASN A 184 3.66 -5.01 26.04
C ASN A 184 3.64 -4.26 24.71
N THR A 185 3.99 -2.97 24.76
CA THR A 185 3.99 -2.05 23.60
C THR A 185 4.97 -2.47 22.52
N ASP A 186 6.10 -3.11 22.89
CA ASP A 186 7.13 -3.48 21.93
C ASP A 186 6.70 -4.66 21.07
N ARG A 187 6.05 -5.66 21.66
CA ARG A 187 5.42 -6.77 20.91
C ARG A 187 4.35 -6.25 19.96
N ASN A 188 3.54 -5.30 20.40
CA ASN A 188 2.49 -4.71 19.58
C ASN A 188 3.06 -3.94 18.38
N LYS A 189 4.13 -3.18 18.57
CA LYS A 189 4.82 -2.49 17.46
C LYS A 189 5.36 -3.47 16.44
N VAL A 190 6.02 -4.54 16.88
CA VAL A 190 6.54 -5.58 15.97
C VAL A 190 5.39 -6.22 15.18
N LEU A 191 4.30 -6.62 15.83
CA LEU A 191 3.13 -7.23 15.18
C LEU A 191 2.49 -6.30 14.14
N ALA A 192 2.34 -5.02 14.47
CA ALA A 192 1.76 -4.05 13.53
C ALA A 192 2.66 -3.83 12.30
N LEU A 193 3.99 -3.74 12.50
CA LEU A 193 4.96 -3.64 11.40
C LEU A 193 4.96 -4.90 10.53
N MET A 194 4.88 -6.08 11.12
CA MET A 194 4.74 -7.34 10.39
C MET A 194 3.47 -7.34 9.53
N LEU A 195 2.32 -7.04 10.13
CA LEU A 195 1.04 -7.05 9.44
C LEU A 195 1.02 -6.04 8.27
N SER A 196 1.50 -4.82 8.51
CA SER A 196 1.60 -3.79 7.48
C SER A 196 2.46 -4.24 6.31
N ASN A 197 3.70 -4.67 6.59
CA ASN A 197 4.64 -5.10 5.55
C ASN A 197 4.17 -6.37 4.83
N GLY A 198 3.43 -7.27 5.49
CA GLY A 198 2.77 -8.40 4.84
C GLY A 198 1.76 -7.97 3.78
N LEU A 199 0.93 -6.96 4.08
CA LEU A 199 -0.04 -6.39 3.13
C LEU A 199 0.65 -5.66 1.97
N VAL A 200 1.73 -4.94 2.26
CA VAL A 200 2.54 -4.26 1.24
C VAL A 200 3.15 -5.28 0.27
N ALA A 201 3.71 -6.37 0.78
CA ALA A 201 4.28 -7.43 -0.05
C ALA A 201 3.20 -8.14 -0.90
N LEU A 202 1.98 -8.33 -0.35
CA LEU A 202 0.84 -8.85 -1.10
C LEU A 202 0.48 -7.92 -2.27
N SER A 203 0.44 -6.62 -2.03
CA SER A 203 0.22 -5.63 -3.08
C SER A 203 1.33 -5.67 -4.13
N GLY A 204 2.60 -5.81 -3.73
CA GLY A 204 3.74 -5.98 -4.62
C GLY A 204 3.64 -7.23 -5.50
N ALA A 205 3.19 -8.35 -4.93
CA ALA A 205 2.94 -9.59 -5.67
C ALA A 205 1.84 -9.43 -6.73
N LEU A 206 0.74 -8.75 -6.40
CA LEU A 206 -0.34 -8.45 -7.34
C LEU A 206 0.11 -7.47 -8.44
N LEU A 207 0.87 -6.44 -8.07
CA LEU A 207 1.38 -5.45 -9.00
C LEU A 207 2.30 -6.09 -10.04
N THR A 208 3.16 -7.01 -9.62
CA THR A 208 4.08 -7.74 -10.49
C THR A 208 3.34 -8.66 -11.45
N GLN A 209 2.30 -9.35 -10.99
CA GLN A 209 1.43 -10.16 -11.86
C GLN A 209 0.70 -9.28 -12.88
N TYR A 210 0.21 -8.12 -12.45
CA TYR A 210 -0.49 -7.17 -13.30
C TYR A 210 0.40 -6.60 -14.40
N GLN A 211 1.63 -6.22 -14.07
CA GLN A 211 2.61 -5.66 -15.00
C GLN A 211 3.29 -6.72 -15.86
N GLY A 212 3.40 -7.97 -15.37
CA GLY A 212 4.14 -9.06 -16.02
C GLY A 212 5.66 -8.99 -15.83
N PHE A 213 6.16 -8.14 -14.94
CA PHE A 213 7.57 -8.04 -14.58
C PHE A 213 7.74 -7.53 -13.14
N ALA A 214 8.86 -7.90 -12.51
CA ALA A 214 9.35 -7.29 -11.28
C ALA A 214 10.59 -6.47 -11.56
N ASP A 215 10.63 -5.25 -11.07
CA ASP A 215 11.80 -4.38 -11.09
C ASP A 215 12.24 -4.06 -9.67
N ILE A 216 13.56 -4.03 -9.44
CA ILE A 216 14.14 -3.77 -8.12
C ILE A 216 13.82 -2.36 -7.60
N ASN A 217 13.49 -1.44 -8.51
CA ASN A 217 13.17 -0.05 -8.17
C ASN A 217 11.66 0.23 -8.14
N MET A 218 10.81 -0.79 -8.35
CA MET A 218 9.35 -0.58 -8.46
C MET A 218 8.71 -0.04 -7.17
N GLY A 219 9.35 -0.28 -6.03
CA GLY A 219 8.88 0.20 -4.72
C GLY A 219 9.35 1.59 -4.34
N ARG A 220 10.30 2.20 -5.08
CA ARG A 220 10.84 3.51 -4.72
C ARG A 220 9.78 4.60 -4.80
N GLY A 221 9.51 5.24 -3.65
CA GLY A 221 8.50 6.28 -3.49
C GLY A 221 7.08 5.75 -3.26
N SER A 222 6.94 4.44 -3.06
CA SER A 222 5.63 3.82 -2.78
C SER A 222 5.01 4.34 -1.49
N ILE A 223 5.83 4.61 -0.47
CA ILE A 223 5.36 5.19 0.79
C ILE A 223 4.67 6.54 0.59
N VAL A 224 5.17 7.38 -0.31
CA VAL A 224 4.58 8.70 -0.59
C VAL A 224 3.18 8.52 -1.19
N ILE A 225 3.02 7.58 -2.11
CA ILE A 225 1.72 7.24 -2.72
C ILE A 225 0.77 6.69 -1.66
N GLY A 226 1.26 5.80 -0.77
CA GLY A 226 0.47 5.24 0.31
C GLY A 226 -0.02 6.30 1.29
N LEU A 227 0.86 7.19 1.74
CA LEU A 227 0.50 8.30 2.62
C LEU A 227 -0.49 9.26 1.96
N ALA A 228 -0.29 9.58 0.67
CA ALA A 228 -1.22 10.40 -0.08
C ALA A 228 -2.62 9.76 -0.13
N ALA A 229 -2.70 8.46 -0.44
CA ALA A 229 -3.95 7.73 -0.49
C ALA A 229 -4.68 7.75 0.86
N VAL A 230 -3.95 7.54 1.97
CA VAL A 230 -4.49 7.60 3.33
C VAL A 230 -5.06 8.99 3.63
N ILE A 231 -4.29 10.05 3.37
CA ILE A 231 -4.68 11.42 3.70
C ILE A 231 -5.84 11.90 2.81
N ILE A 232 -5.82 11.60 1.52
CA ILE A 232 -6.92 11.91 0.60
C ILE A 232 -8.19 11.19 1.04
N GLY A 233 -8.09 9.90 1.35
CA GLY A 233 -9.20 9.10 1.83
C GLY A 233 -9.81 9.67 3.11
N GLU A 234 -8.97 9.99 4.11
CA GLU A 234 -9.46 10.60 5.35
C GLU A 234 -10.03 12.00 5.14
N ALA A 235 -9.39 12.85 4.34
CA ALA A 235 -9.84 14.22 4.13
C ALA A 235 -11.24 14.30 3.50
N ILE A 236 -11.55 13.40 2.57
CA ILE A 236 -12.81 13.39 1.84
C ILE A 236 -13.90 12.64 2.63
N PHE A 237 -13.58 11.45 3.14
CA PHE A 237 -14.58 10.52 3.67
C PHE A 237 -14.68 10.49 5.20
N SER A 238 -13.82 11.19 5.96
CA SER A 238 -13.81 11.13 7.44
C SER A 238 -15.14 11.52 8.09
N ARG A 239 -15.92 12.40 7.45
CA ARG A 239 -17.24 12.82 7.95
C ARG A 239 -18.33 11.77 7.73
N ILE A 240 -18.19 10.93 6.70
CA ILE A 240 -19.20 9.96 6.28
C ILE A 240 -18.92 8.61 6.93
N PHE A 241 -17.65 8.21 6.97
CA PHE A 241 -17.23 6.88 7.38
C PHE A 241 -16.74 6.87 8.83
N ARG A 242 -17.64 6.56 9.77
CA ARG A 242 -17.34 6.47 11.21
C ARG A 242 -16.80 5.09 11.62
N ASN A 243 -17.21 4.02 10.94
CA ASN A 243 -16.81 2.66 11.25
C ASN A 243 -15.38 2.38 10.76
N PHE A 244 -14.67 1.49 11.47
CA PHE A 244 -13.28 1.12 11.13
C PHE A 244 -13.16 0.50 9.74
N ALA A 245 -14.05 -0.44 9.37
CA ALA A 245 -14.08 -1.03 8.04
C ALA A 245 -14.28 0.02 6.94
N LEU A 246 -15.17 0.98 7.17
CA LEU A 246 -15.42 2.08 6.22
C LEU A 246 -14.21 3.03 6.12
N LYS A 247 -13.44 3.21 7.20
CA LYS A 247 -12.18 3.96 7.15
C LYS A 247 -11.12 3.27 6.28
N LEU A 248 -11.00 1.95 6.38
CA LEU A 248 -10.12 1.19 5.47
C LEU A 248 -10.58 1.30 4.01
N LEU A 249 -11.88 1.26 3.79
CA LEU A 249 -12.46 1.44 2.47
C LEU A 249 -12.23 2.86 1.93
N SER A 250 -12.24 3.89 2.79
CA SER A 250 -11.90 5.26 2.38
C SER A 250 -10.46 5.40 1.88
N VAL A 251 -9.53 4.64 2.46
CA VAL A 251 -8.12 4.61 2.01
C VAL A 251 -8.02 4.03 0.59
N VAL A 252 -8.79 2.98 0.30
CA VAL A 252 -8.85 2.40 -1.05
C VAL A 252 -9.43 3.40 -2.06
N PHE A 253 -10.50 4.13 -1.69
CA PHE A 253 -11.00 5.19 -2.55
C PHE A 253 -9.99 6.34 -2.71
N GLY A 254 -9.23 6.65 -1.66
CA GLY A 254 -8.14 7.62 -1.71
C GLY A 254 -7.06 7.24 -2.73
N SER A 255 -6.68 5.97 -2.80
CA SER A 255 -5.71 5.49 -3.79
C SER A 255 -6.24 5.56 -5.22
N ILE A 256 -7.51 5.24 -5.44
CA ILE A 256 -8.15 5.38 -6.76
C ILE A 256 -8.17 6.85 -7.19
N LEU A 257 -8.55 7.76 -6.30
CA LEU A 257 -8.56 9.20 -6.57
C LEU A 257 -7.16 9.73 -6.88
N TYR A 258 -6.14 9.28 -6.14
CA TYR A 258 -4.76 9.64 -6.41
C TYR A 258 -4.33 9.25 -7.83
N TYR A 259 -4.61 8.00 -8.25
CA TYR A 259 -4.29 7.53 -9.60
C TYR A 259 -5.10 8.26 -10.68
N LEU A 260 -6.34 8.61 -10.38
CA LEU A 260 -7.17 9.41 -11.30
C LEU A 260 -6.54 10.78 -11.55
N VAL A 261 -6.08 11.46 -10.50
CA VAL A 261 -5.40 12.74 -10.62
C VAL A 261 -4.11 12.61 -11.44
N LEU A 262 -3.30 11.58 -11.17
CA LEU A 262 -2.08 11.33 -11.95
C LEU A 262 -2.38 11.12 -13.44
N GLN A 263 -3.46 10.41 -13.76
CA GLN A 263 -3.84 10.16 -15.15
C GLN A 263 -4.30 11.41 -15.87
N VAL A 264 -5.08 12.27 -15.21
CA VAL A 264 -5.48 13.57 -15.77
C VAL A 264 -4.24 14.38 -16.14
N VAL A 265 -3.24 14.33 -15.30
CA VAL A 265 -1.98 15.03 -15.53
C VAL A 265 -1.21 14.45 -16.73
N ILE A 266 -1.14 13.13 -16.87
CA ILE A 266 -0.54 12.47 -18.04
C ILE A 266 -1.31 12.85 -19.30
N TRP A 267 -2.64 12.92 -19.21
CA TRP A 267 -3.49 13.32 -20.33
C TRP A 267 -3.25 14.78 -20.81
N MET A 268 -2.81 15.66 -19.90
CA MET A 268 -2.40 17.03 -20.24
C MET A 268 -1.11 17.10 -21.06
N GLY A 269 -0.50 15.97 -21.42
CA GLY A 269 0.69 15.89 -22.28
C GLY A 269 2.01 16.22 -21.56
N ILE A 270 2.05 16.07 -20.25
CA ILE A 270 3.28 16.29 -19.46
C ILE A 270 4.21 15.09 -19.63
N ASP A 271 5.49 15.36 -19.87
CA ASP A 271 6.52 14.35 -20.06
C ASP A 271 6.56 13.35 -18.89
N THR A 272 6.72 12.06 -19.22
CA THR A 272 6.77 10.98 -18.25
C THR A 272 7.91 11.11 -17.24
N ASP A 273 8.98 11.80 -17.59
CA ASP A 273 10.13 12.06 -16.70
C ASP A 273 9.77 12.99 -15.54
N LEU A 274 8.80 13.87 -15.74
CA LEU A 274 8.29 14.79 -14.72
C LEU A 274 7.24 14.17 -13.79
N LEU A 275 6.76 12.95 -14.07
CA LEU A 275 5.70 12.30 -13.29
C LEU A 275 6.04 12.19 -11.80
N LYS A 276 7.30 11.88 -11.44
CA LYS A 276 7.72 11.79 -10.03
C LYS A 276 7.66 13.14 -9.33
N MET A 277 8.12 14.19 -9.99
CA MET A 277 8.06 15.56 -9.46
C MET A 277 6.61 16.00 -9.28
N LEU A 278 5.78 15.72 -10.27
CA LEU A 278 4.38 16.08 -10.25
C LEU A 278 3.58 15.30 -9.20
N SER A 279 3.85 14.00 -9.05
CA SER A 279 3.24 13.19 -7.99
C SER A 279 3.58 13.75 -6.60
N ALA A 280 4.82 14.18 -6.38
CA ALA A 280 5.23 14.83 -5.14
C ALA A 280 4.50 16.15 -4.92
N LEU A 281 4.31 16.96 -5.96
CA LEU A 281 3.59 18.23 -5.90
C LEU A 281 2.11 18.01 -5.59
N VAL A 282 1.47 17.04 -6.23
CA VAL A 282 0.07 16.64 -5.96
C VAL A 282 -0.09 16.22 -4.49
N VAL A 283 0.81 15.39 -3.97
CA VAL A 283 0.81 14.98 -2.57
C VAL A 283 0.97 16.17 -1.63
N ALA A 284 1.92 17.08 -1.93
CA ALA A 284 2.13 18.30 -1.15
C ALA A 284 0.87 19.17 -1.09
N LEU A 285 0.15 19.33 -2.21
CA LEU A 285 -1.11 20.08 -2.25
C LEU A 285 -2.20 19.42 -1.39
N PHE A 286 -2.35 18.09 -1.46
CA PHE A 286 -3.32 17.38 -0.63
C PHE A 286 -2.98 17.44 0.86
N LEU A 287 -1.69 17.40 1.22
CA LEU A 287 -1.22 17.58 2.60
C LEU A 287 -1.45 19.01 3.11
N ALA A 288 -1.27 20.01 2.25
CA ALA A 288 -1.47 21.41 2.59
C ALA A 288 -2.95 21.76 2.82
N PHE A 289 -3.87 21.08 2.13
CA PHE A 289 -5.31 21.37 2.17
C PHE A 289 -5.93 21.29 3.59
N PRO A 290 -5.73 20.23 4.41
CA PRO A 290 -6.22 20.19 5.78
C PRO A 290 -5.66 21.31 6.66
N TYR A 291 -4.38 21.65 6.49
CA TYR A 291 -3.72 22.71 7.22
C TYR A 291 -4.33 24.09 6.88
N TRP A 292 -4.50 24.39 5.60
CA TRP A 292 -5.11 25.64 5.14
C TRP A 292 -6.58 25.75 5.57
N LYS A 293 -7.33 24.66 5.49
CA LYS A 293 -8.70 24.62 5.98
C LYS A 293 -8.78 24.93 7.47
N GLY A 294 -7.90 24.35 8.30
CA GLY A 294 -7.82 24.67 9.73
C GLY A 294 -7.43 26.12 10.01
N LYS A 295 -6.47 26.68 9.26
CA LYS A 295 -5.93 28.00 9.48
C LYS A 295 -6.85 29.14 8.98
N TYR A 296 -7.45 28.97 7.80
CA TYR A 296 -8.20 30.04 7.15
C TYR A 296 -9.72 29.93 7.33
N PHE A 297 -10.28 28.73 7.35
CA PHE A 297 -11.73 28.54 7.45
C PHE A 297 -12.26 28.44 8.90
N THR A 298 -11.40 28.07 9.87
CA THR A 298 -11.84 27.97 11.27
C THR A 298 -11.74 29.32 12.00
N LYS A 299 -10.84 30.24 11.59
CA LYS A 299 -10.74 31.59 12.15
C LYS A 299 -11.95 32.49 11.82
N ALA A 300 -12.68 32.21 10.76
CA ALA A 300 -13.87 32.99 10.41
C ALA A 300 -15.07 32.78 11.37
N LYS A 301 -15.05 31.77 12.25
CA LYS A 301 -16.11 31.47 13.20
C LYS A 301 -15.90 32.06 14.62
N GLN A 302 -14.71 32.55 14.92
CA GLN A 302 -14.39 33.15 16.23
C GLN A 302 -14.36 34.68 16.24
N GLY A 303 -14.59 35.33 15.10
CA GLY A 303 -14.65 36.81 14.98
C GLY A 303 -16.03 37.41 15.03
N GLY A 304 -17.04 36.64 15.43
CA GLY A 304 -18.43 37.10 15.54
C GLY A 304 -19.02 36.81 16.93
N LYS A 305 -18.41 37.37 17.97
CA LYS A 305 -19.05 37.63 19.28
C LYS A 305 -18.54 38.94 19.82
#